data_bd3514ed621f16dd48d00bfdebf32d83
#
_entry.id   bd3514ed621f16dd48d00bfdebf32d83
#
_cell.length_a   1.000
_cell.length_b   1.000
_cell.length_c   1.000
_cell.angle_alpha   90.00
_cell.angle_beta   90.00
_cell.angle_gamma   90.00
#
_symmetry.space_group_name_H-M   'P 1'
#
loop_
_entity.id
_entity.type
_entity.pdbx_description
1 polymer ?
#
loop_
_entity_poly.entity_id
_entity_poly.type
_entity_poly.pdbx_seq_one_letter_code
_entity_poly.pdbx_strand_id
1 'polypeptide(L)'
;GTSCERPARLSFKKDGEGNISLVPHFIRKEQKLDEYKEHKFSDNDRKNLRETGNLGRVVDIVDRETGEIIPSYISIDRKTNEITDIPASRVRIPERIGKTEITTQERDMLRAGLPVRDKLIERNDGRKFVTTLQVNVEQRGVEFVPGTGRSPRAAQAQEAKNNPTQGQAQGTENTANTNKEQRRNTWTNADGSIRPIS
;
A
#
# COMPACT_ATOMS: atom_id res chain seq x y z
N GLY A 1 -15.18 -42.67 -20.18
CA GLY A 1 -14.90 -41.39 -19.63
C GLY A 1 -13.55 -41.40 -18.92
N THR A 2 -12.64 -40.51 -19.29
CA THR A 2 -11.34 -40.33 -18.63
C THR A 2 -11.55 -39.61 -17.28
N SER A 3 -11.22 -40.26 -16.18
CA SER A 3 -11.15 -39.65 -14.87
C SER A 3 -9.88 -38.82 -14.77
N CYS A 4 -9.97 -37.58 -14.33
CA CYS A 4 -8.83 -36.70 -14.12
C CYS A 4 -8.85 -36.21 -12.65
N GLU A 5 -7.82 -36.56 -11.88
CA GLU A 5 -7.63 -36.07 -10.54
C GLU A 5 -6.89 -34.74 -10.57
N ARG A 6 -7.50 -33.70 -10.03
CA ARG A 6 -6.87 -32.38 -9.89
C ARG A 6 -7.12 -31.82 -8.48
N PRO A 7 -6.13 -31.19 -7.86
CA PRO A 7 -6.33 -30.51 -6.59
C PRO A 7 -7.28 -29.33 -6.79
N ALA A 8 -8.28 -29.22 -5.91
CA ALA A 8 -9.28 -28.16 -5.94
C ALA A 8 -9.61 -27.70 -4.51
N ARG A 9 -9.92 -26.42 -4.37
CA ARG A 9 -10.60 -25.87 -3.19
C ARG A 9 -12.10 -26.03 -3.39
N LEU A 10 -12.82 -26.39 -2.36
CA LEU A 10 -14.27 -26.51 -2.41
C LEU A 10 -14.92 -25.33 -1.70
N SER A 11 -15.99 -24.78 -2.29
CA SER A 11 -16.85 -23.78 -1.66
C SER A 11 -18.32 -24.21 -1.73
N PHE A 12 -19.13 -23.73 -0.80
CA PHE A 12 -20.57 -23.89 -0.86
C PHE A 12 -21.20 -22.69 -1.56
N LYS A 13 -22.01 -22.93 -2.58
CA LYS A 13 -22.85 -21.93 -3.23
C LYS A 13 -24.31 -22.20 -2.89
N LYS A 14 -25.03 -21.17 -2.44
CA LYS A 14 -26.47 -21.19 -2.23
C LYS A 14 -27.14 -20.56 -3.44
N ASP A 15 -28.11 -21.26 -4.01
CA ASP A 15 -28.92 -20.72 -5.11
C ASP A 15 -30.08 -19.83 -4.59
N GLY A 16 -30.85 -19.24 -5.51
CA GLY A 16 -31.99 -18.37 -5.18
C GLY A 16 -33.14 -19.11 -4.45
N GLU A 17 -33.21 -20.42 -4.57
CA GLU A 17 -34.23 -21.28 -3.93
C GLU A 17 -33.77 -21.80 -2.56
N GLY A 18 -32.50 -21.55 -2.19
CA GLY A 18 -31.94 -21.93 -0.90
C GLY A 18 -31.19 -23.26 -0.91
N ASN A 19 -31.06 -23.95 -2.05
CA ASN A 19 -30.30 -25.18 -2.14
C ASN A 19 -28.79 -24.90 -2.08
N ILE A 20 -28.06 -25.80 -1.44
CA ILE A 20 -26.61 -25.68 -1.29
C ILE A 20 -25.92 -26.66 -2.23
N SER A 21 -25.06 -26.14 -3.11
CA SER A 21 -24.23 -26.92 -3.99
C SER A 21 -22.75 -26.78 -3.64
N LEU A 22 -21.97 -27.83 -3.89
CA LEU A 22 -20.52 -27.82 -3.73
C LEU A 22 -19.86 -27.44 -5.05
N VAL A 23 -19.10 -26.34 -5.04
CA VAL A 23 -18.41 -25.82 -6.22
C VAL A 23 -16.91 -26.06 -6.11
N PRO A 24 -16.30 -26.83 -7.03
CA PRO A 24 -14.85 -27.01 -7.06
C PRO A 24 -14.15 -25.84 -7.75
N HIS A 25 -13.11 -25.30 -7.11
CA HIS A 25 -12.19 -24.29 -7.61
C HIS A 25 -10.85 -24.95 -7.88
N PHE A 26 -10.55 -25.27 -9.12
CA PHE A 26 -9.30 -25.94 -9.51
C PHE A 26 -8.13 -24.97 -9.43
N ILE A 27 -6.99 -25.46 -8.91
CA ILE A 27 -5.76 -24.68 -8.86
C ILE A 27 -5.26 -24.44 -10.29
N ARG A 28 -5.11 -23.18 -10.68
CA ARG A 28 -4.62 -22.75 -11.99
C ARG A 28 -3.12 -22.54 -11.93
N LYS A 29 -2.39 -23.00 -12.96
CA LYS A 29 -0.96 -22.75 -13.10
C LYS A 29 -0.69 -21.29 -13.48
N GLU A 30 -1.53 -20.73 -14.35
CA GLU A 30 -1.42 -19.37 -14.86
C GLU A 30 -2.77 -18.65 -14.76
N GLN A 31 -2.71 -17.34 -14.55
CA GLN A 31 -3.87 -16.47 -14.54
C GLN A 31 -4.10 -15.88 -15.92
N LYS A 32 -5.34 -15.86 -16.38
CA LYS A 32 -5.73 -15.11 -17.58
C LYS A 32 -6.04 -13.67 -17.14
N LEU A 33 -5.08 -12.76 -17.38
CA LEU A 33 -5.18 -11.36 -17.00
C LEU A 33 -5.48 -10.44 -18.20
N ASP A 34 -6.32 -10.89 -19.12
CA ASP A 34 -6.73 -10.07 -20.25
C ASP A 34 -8.04 -9.33 -19.94
N GLU A 35 -9.01 -10.09 -19.46
CA GLU A 35 -10.37 -9.62 -19.22
C GLU A 35 -11.04 -10.42 -18.10
N TYR A 36 -11.90 -9.76 -17.32
CA TYR A 36 -12.74 -10.39 -16.31
C TYR A 36 -14.10 -9.73 -16.24
N LYS A 37 -15.19 -10.47 -16.46
CA LYS A 37 -16.58 -9.99 -16.43
C LYS A 37 -16.75 -8.67 -17.23
N GLU A 38 -16.31 -8.67 -18.48
CA GLU A 38 -16.33 -7.56 -19.43
C GLU A 38 -15.39 -6.38 -19.08
N HIS A 39 -14.67 -6.45 -17.95
CA HIS A 39 -13.63 -5.49 -17.61
C HIS A 39 -12.28 -5.92 -18.20
N LYS A 40 -11.73 -5.12 -19.13
CA LYS A 40 -10.39 -5.31 -19.70
C LYS A 40 -9.32 -4.73 -18.78
N PHE A 41 -8.34 -5.55 -18.43
CA PHE A 41 -7.24 -5.12 -17.58
C PHE A 41 -6.21 -4.30 -18.36
N SER A 42 -5.85 -3.14 -17.83
CA SER A 42 -4.70 -2.36 -18.29
C SER A 42 -3.39 -3.04 -17.87
N ASP A 43 -2.26 -2.59 -18.42
CA ASP A 43 -0.94 -3.10 -18.03
C ASP A 43 -0.65 -2.86 -16.54
N ASN A 44 -1.11 -1.73 -16.01
CA ASN A 44 -0.99 -1.43 -14.58
C ASN A 44 -1.84 -2.36 -13.71
N ASP A 45 -3.06 -2.68 -14.13
CA ASP A 45 -3.92 -3.65 -13.46
C ASP A 45 -3.27 -5.03 -13.40
N ARG A 46 -2.74 -5.50 -14.54
CA ARG A 46 -2.00 -6.77 -14.63
C ARG A 46 -0.78 -6.80 -13.72
N LYS A 47 -0.03 -5.70 -13.68
CA LYS A 47 1.12 -5.55 -12.79
C LYS A 47 0.69 -5.65 -11.32
N ASN A 48 -0.31 -4.88 -10.90
CA ASN A 48 -0.82 -4.88 -9.53
C ASN A 48 -1.30 -6.28 -9.11
N LEU A 49 -2.09 -6.94 -9.96
CA LEU A 49 -2.58 -8.30 -9.69
C LEU A 49 -1.44 -9.32 -9.50
N ARG A 50 -0.37 -9.24 -10.30
CA ARG A 50 0.80 -10.12 -10.17
C ARG A 50 1.63 -9.83 -8.93
N GLU A 51 1.87 -8.56 -8.62
CA GLU A 51 2.76 -8.15 -7.52
C GLU A 51 2.08 -8.23 -6.15
N THR A 52 0.82 -7.82 -6.06
CA THR A 52 0.11 -7.69 -4.79
C THR A 52 -1.04 -8.67 -4.60
N GLY A 53 -1.48 -9.31 -5.69
CA GLY A 53 -2.70 -10.12 -5.72
C GLY A 53 -3.98 -9.29 -5.72
N ASN A 54 -3.89 -7.96 -5.90
CA ASN A 54 -5.02 -7.03 -5.86
C ASN A 54 -4.97 -6.08 -7.05
N LEU A 55 -6.14 -5.71 -7.62
CA LEU A 55 -6.21 -4.77 -8.73
C LEU A 55 -5.72 -3.37 -8.36
N GLY A 56 -5.90 -2.97 -7.10
CA GLY A 56 -5.47 -1.66 -6.60
C GLY A 56 -6.45 -0.52 -6.86
N ARG A 57 -7.65 -0.82 -7.36
CA ARG A 57 -8.76 0.13 -7.54
C ARG A 57 -10.08 -0.60 -7.64
N VAL A 58 -11.17 0.11 -7.36
CA VAL A 58 -12.53 -0.36 -7.65
C VAL A 58 -12.78 -0.20 -9.15
N VAL A 59 -13.42 -1.17 -9.75
CA VAL A 59 -13.80 -1.18 -11.17
C VAL A 59 -15.23 -1.67 -11.34
N ASP A 60 -15.86 -1.22 -12.40
CA ASP A 60 -17.18 -1.68 -12.79
C ASP A 60 -17.05 -3.02 -13.52
N ILE A 61 -17.80 -4.00 -13.05
CA ILE A 61 -17.94 -5.32 -13.70
C ILE A 61 -19.41 -5.61 -13.98
N VAL A 62 -19.65 -6.43 -15.00
CA VAL A 62 -21.02 -6.84 -15.36
C VAL A 62 -21.34 -8.13 -14.62
N ASP A 63 -22.45 -8.11 -13.85
CA ASP A 63 -23.02 -9.35 -13.31
C ASP A 63 -23.65 -10.16 -14.44
N ARG A 64 -23.18 -11.40 -14.61
CA ARG A 64 -23.62 -12.24 -15.72
C ARG A 64 -25.06 -12.77 -15.59
N GLU A 65 -25.60 -12.76 -14.38
CA GLU A 65 -26.95 -13.27 -14.11
C GLU A 65 -27.99 -12.14 -14.29
N THR A 66 -27.66 -10.92 -13.86
CA THR A 66 -28.58 -9.78 -13.88
C THR A 66 -28.31 -8.76 -14.99
N GLY A 67 -27.07 -8.74 -15.55
CA GLY A 67 -26.60 -7.72 -16.49
C GLY A 67 -26.29 -6.36 -15.81
N GLU A 68 -26.38 -6.28 -14.49
CA GLU A 68 -26.11 -5.05 -13.76
C GLU A 68 -24.61 -4.71 -13.72
N ILE A 69 -24.31 -3.41 -13.78
CA ILE A 69 -22.95 -2.90 -13.58
C ILE A 69 -22.73 -2.69 -12.08
N ILE A 70 -21.75 -3.41 -11.53
CA ILE A 70 -21.48 -3.43 -10.08
C ILE A 70 -20.05 -2.97 -9.81
N PRO A 71 -19.84 -1.82 -9.11
CA PRO A 71 -18.55 -1.42 -8.61
C PRO A 71 -17.97 -2.48 -7.68
N SER A 72 -16.81 -3.04 -8.01
CA SER A 72 -16.27 -4.21 -7.32
C SER A 72 -14.76 -4.12 -7.12
N TYR A 73 -14.29 -4.75 -6.04
CA TYR A 73 -12.88 -5.05 -5.87
C TYR A 73 -12.57 -6.37 -6.58
N ILE A 74 -11.40 -6.42 -7.20
CA ILE A 74 -10.88 -7.64 -7.85
C ILE A 74 -9.57 -8.03 -7.21
N SER A 75 -9.44 -9.31 -6.88
CA SER A 75 -8.22 -9.91 -6.33
C SER A 75 -7.98 -11.29 -6.94
N ILE A 76 -6.76 -11.79 -6.76
CA ILE A 76 -6.41 -13.18 -7.07
C ILE A 76 -6.49 -13.99 -5.78
N ASP A 77 -7.26 -15.07 -5.78
CA ASP A 77 -7.20 -16.09 -4.72
C ASP A 77 -5.84 -16.79 -4.78
N ARG A 78 -5.00 -16.56 -3.78
CA ARG A 78 -3.63 -17.11 -3.71
C ARG A 78 -3.57 -18.63 -3.63
N LYS A 79 -4.67 -19.30 -3.26
CA LYS A 79 -4.72 -20.76 -3.14
C LYS A 79 -5.07 -21.44 -4.45
N THR A 80 -5.87 -20.78 -5.28
CA THR A 80 -6.37 -21.35 -6.54
C THR A 80 -5.84 -20.64 -7.79
N ASN A 81 -5.19 -19.49 -7.63
CA ASN A 81 -4.83 -18.58 -8.72
C ASN A 81 -6.03 -18.11 -9.55
N GLU A 82 -7.21 -18.10 -8.95
CA GLU A 82 -8.44 -17.66 -9.59
C GLU A 82 -8.66 -16.17 -9.37
N ILE A 83 -9.12 -15.46 -10.41
CA ILE A 83 -9.58 -14.08 -10.25
C ILE A 83 -10.93 -14.12 -9.56
N THR A 84 -11.07 -13.35 -8.49
CA THR A 84 -12.30 -13.23 -7.70
C THR A 84 -12.68 -11.78 -7.52
N ASP A 85 -13.97 -11.53 -7.35
CA ASP A 85 -14.52 -10.20 -7.12
C ASP A 85 -15.46 -10.17 -5.92
N ILE A 86 -15.64 -8.97 -5.38
CA ILE A 86 -16.69 -8.67 -4.40
C ILE A 86 -17.23 -7.26 -4.63
N PRO A 87 -18.55 -7.06 -4.64
CA PRO A 87 -19.13 -5.73 -4.67
C PRO A 87 -18.57 -4.82 -3.57
N ALA A 88 -18.22 -3.59 -3.93
CA ALA A 88 -17.61 -2.64 -2.99
C ALA A 88 -18.51 -2.38 -1.77
N SER A 89 -19.84 -2.42 -1.97
CA SER A 89 -20.84 -2.29 -0.90
C SER A 89 -20.81 -3.41 0.16
N ARG A 90 -20.22 -4.58 -0.17
CA ARG A 90 -20.14 -5.74 0.74
C ARG A 90 -18.85 -5.79 1.56
N VAL A 91 -17.91 -4.87 1.33
CA VAL A 91 -16.64 -4.82 2.06
C VAL A 91 -16.73 -3.81 3.19
N ARG A 92 -16.41 -4.26 4.40
CA ARG A 92 -16.34 -3.39 5.57
C ARG A 92 -14.89 -2.96 5.81
N ILE A 93 -14.67 -1.64 5.77
CA ILE A 93 -13.38 -1.04 6.14
C ILE A 93 -13.43 -0.70 7.63
N PRO A 94 -12.56 -1.28 8.48
CA PRO A 94 -12.56 -1.04 9.91
C PRO A 94 -12.03 0.36 10.24
N GLU A 95 -12.47 0.92 11.35
CA GLU A 95 -11.92 2.18 11.89
C GLU A 95 -10.58 1.99 12.60
N ARG A 96 -10.32 0.76 13.08
CA ARG A 96 -9.09 0.41 13.81
C ARG A 96 -8.60 -0.96 13.42
N ILE A 97 -7.27 -1.11 13.41
CA ILE A 97 -6.59 -2.40 13.26
C ILE A 97 -5.61 -2.54 14.41
N GLY A 98 -5.86 -3.50 15.31
CA GLY A 98 -5.16 -3.55 16.60
C GLY A 98 -5.42 -2.28 17.41
N LYS A 99 -4.35 -1.61 17.86
CA LYS A 99 -4.44 -0.32 18.55
C LYS A 99 -4.37 0.88 17.61
N THR A 100 -4.11 0.66 16.32
CA THR A 100 -3.93 1.74 15.33
C THR A 100 -5.26 2.17 14.74
N GLU A 101 -5.51 3.47 14.73
CA GLU A 101 -6.64 4.09 14.04
C GLU A 101 -6.36 4.20 12.54
N ILE A 102 -7.38 3.90 11.73
CA ILE A 102 -7.39 4.12 10.29
C ILE A 102 -8.13 5.44 10.05
N THR A 103 -7.40 6.45 9.62
CA THR A 103 -7.95 7.80 9.39
C THR A 103 -9.05 7.79 8.34
N THR A 104 -9.87 8.82 8.30
CA THR A 104 -10.93 8.96 7.29
C THR A 104 -10.35 8.91 5.88
N GLN A 105 -9.25 9.64 5.64
CA GLN A 105 -8.56 9.63 4.34
C GLN A 105 -8.08 8.23 3.94
N GLU A 106 -7.48 7.48 4.86
CA GLU A 106 -7.02 6.10 4.60
C GLU A 106 -8.20 5.16 4.33
N ARG A 107 -9.31 5.33 5.05
CA ARG A 107 -10.54 4.57 4.78
C ARG A 107 -11.12 4.88 3.41
N ASP A 108 -11.08 6.12 2.97
CA ASP A 108 -11.56 6.52 1.64
C ASP A 108 -10.65 5.98 0.54
N MET A 109 -9.32 5.96 0.75
CA MET A 109 -8.38 5.27 -0.14
C MET A 109 -8.72 3.77 -0.26
N LEU A 110 -8.93 3.08 0.87
CA LEU A 110 -9.28 1.66 0.87
C LEU A 110 -10.66 1.42 0.20
N ARG A 111 -11.65 2.31 0.39
CA ARG A 111 -12.94 2.24 -0.31
C ARG A 111 -12.80 2.39 -1.82
N ALA A 112 -11.87 3.24 -2.25
CA ALA A 112 -11.53 3.38 -3.68
C ALA A 112 -10.71 2.18 -4.22
N GLY A 113 -10.32 1.23 -3.36
CA GLY A 113 -9.47 0.07 -3.70
C GLY A 113 -7.99 0.40 -3.70
N LEU A 114 -7.60 1.62 -3.35
CA LEU A 114 -6.21 2.05 -3.32
C LEU A 114 -5.49 1.50 -2.07
N PRO A 115 -4.22 1.09 -2.21
CA PRO A 115 -3.44 0.63 -1.06
C PRO A 115 -3.02 1.81 -0.18
N VAL A 116 -3.09 1.64 1.14
CA VAL A 116 -2.48 2.54 2.13
C VAL A 116 -1.09 2.03 2.44
N ARG A 117 -0.08 2.73 1.93
CA ARG A 117 1.34 2.33 2.05
C ARG A 117 1.94 2.84 3.35
N ASP A 118 2.95 2.10 3.81
CA ASP A 118 3.82 2.49 4.94
C ASP A 118 3.06 2.84 6.24
N LYS A 119 1.91 2.19 6.46
CA LYS A 119 1.13 2.37 7.67
C LYS A 119 1.82 1.70 8.86
N LEU A 120 2.08 2.49 9.90
CA LEU A 120 2.52 1.97 11.18
C LEU A 120 1.34 1.31 11.90
N ILE A 121 1.46 0.03 12.20
CA ILE A 121 0.46 -0.75 12.92
C ILE A 121 1.01 -1.13 14.30
N GLU A 122 0.22 -0.86 15.33
CA GLU A 122 0.44 -1.37 16.67
C GLU A 122 -0.55 -2.50 16.98
N ARG A 123 -0.03 -3.68 17.22
CA ARG A 123 -0.82 -4.86 17.60
C ARG A 123 -1.30 -4.75 19.04
N ASN A 124 -2.26 -5.58 19.41
CA ASN A 124 -2.78 -5.63 20.77
C ASN A 124 -1.71 -6.01 21.82
N ASP A 125 -0.69 -6.77 21.42
CA ASP A 125 0.48 -7.14 22.23
C ASP A 125 1.54 -6.04 22.33
N GLY A 126 1.29 -4.85 21.76
CA GLY A 126 2.20 -3.69 21.77
C GLY A 126 3.31 -3.71 20.71
N ARG A 127 3.45 -4.80 19.96
CA ARG A 127 4.43 -4.85 18.85
C ARG A 127 4.03 -3.91 17.73
N LYS A 128 5.02 -3.20 17.18
CA LYS A 128 4.83 -2.25 16.08
C LYS A 128 5.56 -2.70 14.84
N PHE A 129 4.91 -2.53 13.70
CA PHE A 129 5.50 -2.77 12.38
C PHE A 129 4.86 -1.85 11.34
N VAL A 130 5.61 -1.59 10.26
CA VAL A 130 5.12 -0.81 9.12
C VAL A 130 4.74 -1.78 8.02
N THR A 131 3.61 -1.57 7.37
CA THR A 131 3.10 -2.42 6.31
C THR A 131 2.22 -1.64 5.34
N THR A 132 1.88 -2.26 4.22
CA THR A 132 0.86 -1.75 3.29
C THR A 132 -0.46 -2.46 3.56
N LEU A 133 -1.55 -1.69 3.62
CA LEU A 133 -2.91 -2.18 3.74
C LEU A 133 -3.58 -2.18 2.37
N GLN A 134 -4.37 -3.20 2.08
CA GLN A 134 -5.24 -3.25 0.90
C GLN A 134 -6.52 -4.02 1.20
N VAL A 135 -7.53 -3.87 0.34
CA VAL A 135 -8.75 -4.68 0.41
C VAL A 135 -8.47 -6.05 -0.23
N ASN A 136 -8.84 -7.11 0.46
CA ASN A 136 -8.77 -8.48 -0.05
C ASN A 136 -10.18 -9.05 -0.23
N VAL A 137 -10.46 -9.60 -1.41
CA VAL A 137 -11.76 -10.15 -1.77
C VAL A 137 -12.08 -11.42 -0.99
N GLU A 138 -11.11 -12.33 -0.80
CA GLU A 138 -11.29 -13.57 -0.08
C GLU A 138 -11.65 -13.32 1.40
N GLN A 139 -10.97 -12.35 2.03
CA GLN A 139 -11.21 -11.98 3.43
C GLN A 139 -12.40 -11.03 3.60
N ARG A 140 -12.93 -10.48 2.51
CA ARG A 140 -14.00 -9.46 2.51
C ARG A 140 -13.69 -8.26 3.39
N GLY A 141 -12.43 -7.88 3.46
CA GLY A 141 -11.95 -6.86 4.37
C GLY A 141 -10.55 -6.37 4.03
N VAL A 142 -9.90 -5.72 5.00
CA VAL A 142 -8.55 -5.19 4.86
C VAL A 142 -7.52 -6.25 5.25
N GLU A 143 -6.52 -6.45 4.42
CA GLU A 143 -5.37 -7.31 4.70
C GLU A 143 -4.06 -6.52 4.72
N PHE A 144 -3.03 -7.14 5.29
CA PHE A 144 -1.65 -6.70 5.14
C PHE A 144 -1.07 -7.30 3.86
N VAL A 145 -0.52 -6.45 2.98
CA VAL A 145 0.12 -6.92 1.75
C VAL A 145 1.32 -7.79 2.11
N PRO A 146 1.39 -9.05 1.65
CA PRO A 146 2.50 -9.93 1.95
C PRO A 146 3.83 -9.34 1.52
N GLY A 147 4.86 -9.56 2.35
CA GLY A 147 6.22 -9.09 2.06
C GLY A 147 6.48 -7.60 2.32
N THR A 148 5.45 -6.82 2.67
CA THR A 148 5.62 -5.38 2.99
C THR A 148 5.87 -5.10 4.46
N GLY A 149 5.67 -6.10 5.33
CA GLY A 149 5.87 -5.94 6.78
C GLY A 149 7.34 -5.72 7.13
N ARG A 150 7.66 -4.63 7.83
CA ARG A 150 9.01 -4.27 8.27
C ARG A 150 9.00 -3.61 9.64
N SER A 151 10.15 -3.64 10.33
CA SER A 151 10.28 -2.91 11.59
C SER A 151 10.22 -1.39 11.35
N PRO A 152 9.76 -0.58 12.33
CA PRO A 152 9.72 0.87 12.20
C PRO A 152 11.10 1.48 11.88
N ARG A 153 12.17 0.93 12.47
CA ARG A 153 13.56 1.34 12.21
C ARG A 153 13.99 1.08 10.76
N ALA A 154 13.60 -0.08 10.20
CA ALA A 154 13.89 -0.42 8.80
C ALA A 154 13.10 0.46 7.82
N ALA A 155 11.89 0.87 8.17
CA ALA A 155 11.07 1.79 7.38
C ALA A 155 11.74 3.18 7.29
N GLN A 156 12.16 3.76 8.42
CA GLN A 156 12.88 5.05 8.47
C GLN A 156 14.18 5.03 7.68
N ALA A 157 14.93 3.91 7.73
CA ALA A 157 16.18 3.77 6.98
C ALA A 157 15.95 3.74 5.45
N GLN A 158 14.79 3.27 4.98
CA GLN A 158 14.43 3.31 3.57
C GLN A 158 13.99 4.70 3.11
N GLU A 159 13.21 5.42 3.92
CA GLU A 159 12.84 6.81 3.64
C GLU A 159 14.08 7.71 3.53
N ALA A 160 15.04 7.55 4.42
CA ALA A 160 16.32 8.28 4.37
C ALA A 160 17.14 7.98 3.10
N LYS A 161 17.05 6.76 2.54
CA LYS A 161 17.70 6.40 1.28
C LYS A 161 16.97 6.95 0.05
N ASN A 162 15.66 7.06 0.10
CA ASN A 162 14.83 7.54 -1.01
C ASN A 162 14.71 9.07 -1.06
N ASN A 163 15.14 9.78 -0.01
CA ASN A 163 15.11 11.25 0.06
C ASN A 163 16.43 11.82 0.61
N PRO A 164 17.54 11.78 -0.15
CA PRO A 164 18.85 12.22 0.33
C PRO A 164 19.00 13.75 0.51
N THR A 165 17.98 14.55 0.21
CA THR A 165 18.11 16.02 0.09
C THR A 165 17.55 16.83 1.26
N GLN A 166 17.09 16.20 2.38
CA GLN A 166 16.61 16.94 3.56
C GLN A 166 17.35 16.58 4.86
N GLY A 167 18.65 16.53 4.82
CA GLY A 167 19.46 16.17 5.98
C GLY A 167 20.77 16.93 6.12
N GLN A 168 20.84 18.23 5.75
CA GLN A 168 21.99 19.06 6.09
C GLN A 168 21.60 20.56 6.09
N ALA A 169 21.02 21.03 7.18
CA ALA A 169 21.12 22.42 7.60
C ALA A 169 20.63 22.55 9.05
N GLN A 170 21.37 22.02 10.00
CA GLN A 170 21.44 22.52 11.39
C GLN A 170 22.68 21.92 12.01
N GLY A 171 23.81 22.44 11.61
CA GLY A 171 25.10 22.27 12.29
C GLY A 171 25.43 23.59 12.98
N THR A 172 25.43 23.55 14.27
CA THR A 172 25.95 24.51 15.24
C THR A 172 27.08 25.37 14.68
N GLU A 173 26.81 26.66 14.43
CA GLU A 173 27.87 27.67 14.36
C GLU A 173 28.43 27.90 15.76
N ASN A 174 29.59 27.37 15.99
CA ASN A 174 30.39 27.70 17.14
C ASN A 174 30.95 29.12 16.98
N THR A 175 30.57 29.99 17.89
CA THR A 175 31.13 31.30 18.22
C THR A 175 32.63 31.22 18.54
N ALA A 176 33.48 31.19 17.52
CA ALA A 176 34.94 31.35 17.74
C ALA A 176 35.66 31.85 16.49
N ASN A 177 35.13 32.84 15.77
CA ASN A 177 35.90 33.45 14.67
C ASN A 177 35.66 34.96 14.45
N THR A 178 35.13 35.66 15.43
CA THR A 178 34.87 37.12 15.34
C THR A 178 36.11 37.99 15.63
N ASN A 179 37.25 37.36 15.94
CA ASN A 179 38.44 38.15 16.37
C ASN A 179 39.62 38.10 15.40
N LYS A 180 39.44 37.47 14.19
CA LYS A 180 40.50 37.44 13.17
C LYS A 180 40.20 38.28 11.92
N GLU A 181 38.96 38.60 11.66
CA GLU A 181 38.57 39.39 10.47
C GLU A 181 38.64 40.91 10.72
N GLN A 182 38.48 41.37 11.97
CA GLN A 182 38.65 42.78 12.32
C GLN A 182 40.09 43.28 12.26
N ARG A 183 41.10 42.38 12.18
CA ARG A 183 42.51 42.79 12.06
C ARG A 183 43.02 42.91 10.63
N ARG A 184 42.24 42.57 9.60
CA ARG A 184 42.67 42.66 8.22
C ARG A 184 42.21 43.92 7.48
N ASN A 185 41.26 44.65 8.00
CA ASN A 185 40.65 45.81 7.34
C ASN A 185 41.00 47.15 7.97
N THR A 186 42.01 47.21 8.80
CA THR A 186 42.52 48.46 9.38
C THR A 186 44.03 48.47 9.34
N TRP A 187 44.61 49.62 9.00
CA TRP A 187 46.02 49.83 9.22
C TRP A 187 46.25 51.15 9.93
N THR A 188 47.35 51.21 10.66
CA THR A 188 47.69 52.30 11.60
C THR A 188 48.52 53.33 10.92
N ASN A 189 48.17 54.58 11.03
CA ASN A 189 48.99 55.70 10.59
C ASN A 189 50.21 55.90 11.47
N ALA A 190 51.18 56.69 11.01
CA ALA A 190 52.41 56.96 11.72
C ALA A 190 52.19 57.72 13.07
N ASP A 191 51.02 58.30 13.31
CA ASP A 191 50.58 58.98 14.52
C ASP A 191 49.83 58.04 15.55
N GLY A 192 49.69 56.73 15.22
CA GLY A 192 49.02 55.74 16.05
C GLY A 192 47.49 55.66 15.89
N SER A 193 46.87 56.39 14.93
CA SER A 193 45.43 56.34 14.67
C SER A 193 45.05 55.21 13.70
N ILE A 194 43.85 54.58 13.93
CA ILE A 194 43.33 53.49 13.13
C ILE A 194 42.24 54.02 12.18
N ARG A 195 42.33 53.69 10.85
CA ARG A 195 41.28 53.98 9.88
C ARG A 195 40.70 52.70 9.24
N PRO A 196 39.39 52.63 8.97
CA PRO A 196 38.81 51.56 8.17
C PRO A 196 39.19 51.73 6.71
N ILE A 197 39.39 50.66 6.00
CA ILE A 197 39.64 50.59 4.54
C ILE A 197 38.28 50.64 3.84
N SER A 198 38.10 51.62 2.96
CA SER A 198 36.89 51.75 2.10
C SER A 198 36.87 50.70 1.01
#